data_3411cf4ef64558ed87f564a6771add5c
#
_entry.id   3411cf4ef64558ed87f564a6771add5c
#
_cell.length_a   1.000
_cell.length_b   1.000
_cell.length_c   1.000
_cell.angle_alpha   90.00
_cell.angle_beta   90.00
_cell.angle_gamma   90.00
#
_symmetry.space_group_name_H-M   'P 1'
#
loop_
_entity.id
_entity.type
_entity.pdbx_description
1 polymer ?
#
loop_
_entity_poly.entity_id
_entity_poly.type
_entity_poly.pdbx_seq_one_letter_code
_entity_poly.pdbx_strand_id
1 'polypeptide(L)' 'MNISITTEFIKLDQLLKYSGVAESGSFAKELIWEGFVSYNDEVCTMRGKKVYPGDKVRVHIPGEIDEEICVE' A
#
# COMPACT_ATOMS: atom_id res chain seq x y z
N MET A 1 -8.96 5.61 2.83
CA MET A 1 -9.92 4.86 1.98
C MET A 1 -10.02 3.42 2.44
N ASN A 2 -11.17 2.82 2.19
CA ASN A 2 -11.37 1.42 2.52
C ASN A 2 -11.39 0.59 1.25
N ILE A 3 -10.63 -0.49 1.24
CA ILE A 3 -10.50 -1.39 0.09
C ILE A 3 -10.93 -2.80 0.52
N SER A 4 -11.95 -3.31 -0.11
CA SER A 4 -12.42 -4.68 0.14
C SER A 4 -11.72 -5.65 -0.80
N ILE A 5 -11.24 -6.76 -0.26
CA ILE A 5 -10.64 -7.83 -1.05
C ILE A 5 -11.45 -9.11 -0.85
N THR A 6 -11.44 -9.97 -1.87
CA THR A 6 -12.15 -11.26 -1.82
C THR A 6 -11.20 -12.42 -1.60
N THR A 7 -9.90 -12.14 -1.55
CA THR A 7 -8.84 -13.11 -1.32
C THR A 7 -8.40 -13.06 0.14
N GLU A 8 -7.62 -14.04 0.56
CA GLU A 8 -7.12 -14.09 1.93
C GLU A 8 -6.23 -12.90 2.25
N PHE A 9 -5.42 -12.47 1.28
CA PHE A 9 -4.53 -11.32 1.41
C PHE A 9 -4.32 -10.69 0.04
N ILE A 10 -3.71 -9.49 0.03
CA ILE A 10 -3.26 -8.83 -1.17
C ILE A 10 -1.79 -8.41 -0.94
N LYS A 11 -0.94 -8.52 -1.96
CA LYS A 11 0.43 -8.05 -1.85
C LYS A 11 0.48 -6.53 -1.83
N LEU A 12 1.44 -5.97 -1.10
CA LEU A 12 1.52 -4.51 -0.89
C LEU A 12 1.57 -3.73 -2.19
N ASP A 13 2.41 -4.12 -3.15
CA ASP A 13 2.50 -3.45 -4.45
C ASP A 13 1.17 -3.56 -5.22
N GLN A 14 0.50 -4.68 -5.15
CA GLN A 14 -0.79 -4.87 -5.80
C GLN A 14 -1.87 -4.02 -5.14
N LEU A 15 -1.82 -3.87 -3.82
CA LEU A 15 -2.76 -3.01 -3.11
C LEU A 15 -2.64 -1.56 -3.54
N LEU A 16 -1.42 -1.04 -3.66
CA LEU A 16 -1.20 0.34 -4.10
C LEU A 16 -1.73 0.56 -5.51
N LYS A 17 -1.55 -0.40 -6.39
CA LYS A 17 -2.08 -0.33 -7.74
C LYS A 17 -3.61 -0.46 -7.75
N TYR A 18 -4.15 -1.42 -7.02
CA TYR A 18 -5.58 -1.68 -6.96
C TYR A 18 -6.36 -0.50 -6.38
N SER A 19 -5.81 0.17 -5.38
CA SER A 19 -6.43 1.33 -4.74
C SER A 19 -6.40 2.59 -5.61
N GLY A 20 -5.58 2.60 -6.66
CA GLY A 20 -5.40 3.78 -7.51
C GLY A 20 -4.37 4.77 -6.98
N VAL A 21 -3.75 4.51 -5.83
CA VAL A 21 -2.70 5.38 -5.29
C VAL A 21 -1.48 5.35 -6.20
N ALA A 22 -1.15 4.18 -6.75
CA ALA A 22 -0.11 4.03 -7.75
C ALA A 22 -0.73 3.72 -9.11
N GLU A 23 -0.28 4.41 -10.15
CA GLU A 23 -0.79 4.23 -11.52
C GLU A 23 -0.34 2.91 -12.13
N SER A 24 0.79 2.38 -11.70
CA SER A 24 1.35 1.15 -12.23
C SER A 24 2.05 0.34 -11.14
N GLY A 25 2.29 -0.94 -11.43
CA GLY A 25 3.06 -1.79 -10.53
C GLY A 25 4.49 -1.30 -10.34
N SER A 26 5.09 -0.74 -11.38
CA SER A 26 6.45 -0.18 -11.30
C SER A 26 6.51 1.02 -10.36
N PHE A 27 5.54 1.91 -10.44
CA PHE A 27 5.47 3.06 -9.54
C PHE A 27 5.21 2.61 -8.10
N ALA A 28 4.34 1.62 -7.91
CA ALA A 28 4.08 1.06 -6.58
C ALA A 28 5.36 0.51 -5.95
N LYS A 29 6.15 -0.23 -6.73
CA LYS A 29 7.43 -0.77 -6.26
C LYS A 29 8.39 0.34 -5.85
N GLU A 30 8.49 1.41 -6.65
CA GLU A 30 9.35 2.54 -6.33
C GLU A 30 8.94 3.21 -5.02
N LEU A 31 7.65 3.44 -4.81
CA LEU A 31 7.15 4.04 -3.58
C LEU A 31 7.56 3.20 -2.35
N ILE A 32 7.44 1.89 -2.48
CA ILE A 32 7.79 0.98 -1.39
C ILE A 32 9.29 1.01 -1.13
N TRP A 33 10.11 0.90 -2.16
CA TRP A 33 11.57 0.90 -2.02
C TRP A 33 12.11 2.23 -1.48
N GLU A 34 11.49 3.35 -1.83
CA GLU A 34 11.90 4.67 -1.36
C GLU A 34 11.51 4.95 0.10
N GLY A 35 10.75 4.05 0.72
CA GLY A 35 10.36 4.21 2.11
C GLY A 35 9.15 5.09 2.34
N PHE A 36 8.35 5.35 1.30
CA PHE A 36 7.14 6.18 1.41
C PHE A 36 5.92 5.41 1.89
N VAL A 37 6.04 4.11 2.10
CA VAL A 37 4.91 3.24 2.44
C VAL A 37 5.09 2.65 3.83
N SER A 38 4.06 2.76 4.65
CA SER A 38 4.04 2.18 5.99
C SER A 38 2.97 1.10 6.07
N TYR A 39 3.28 0.01 6.77
CA TYR A 39 2.38 -1.08 7.04
C TYR A 39 2.14 -1.14 8.54
N ASN A 40 0.89 -0.91 8.97
CA ASN A 40 0.54 -0.85 10.40
C ASN A 40 1.50 0.04 11.20
N ASP A 41 1.73 1.25 10.67
CA ASP A 41 2.54 2.31 11.27
C ASP A 41 4.07 2.09 11.24
N GLU A 42 4.54 1.07 10.52
CA GLU A 42 5.97 0.85 10.32
C GLU A 42 6.33 0.93 8.84
N VAL A 43 7.41 1.61 8.52
CA VAL A 43 7.88 1.69 7.13
C VAL A 43 8.17 0.28 6.63
N CYS A 44 7.61 -0.06 5.47
CA CYS A 44 7.80 -1.36 4.84
C CYS A 44 8.40 -1.19 3.46
N THR A 45 9.55 -1.83 3.23
CA THR A 45 10.23 -1.78 1.94
C THR A 45 10.10 -3.09 1.15
N MET A 46 9.25 -3.98 1.60
CA MET A 46 9.00 -5.27 0.95
C MET A 46 7.76 -5.20 0.07
N ARG A 47 7.96 -5.13 -1.25
CA ARG A 47 6.84 -5.03 -2.20
C ARG A 47 5.87 -6.22 -2.15
N GLY A 48 6.39 -7.38 -1.77
CA GLY A 48 5.60 -8.61 -1.66
C GLY A 48 4.98 -8.85 -0.30
N LYS A 49 4.99 -7.85 0.58
CA LYS A 49 4.38 -7.97 1.90
C LYS A 49 2.91 -8.33 1.78
N LYS A 50 2.49 -9.39 2.47
CA LYS A 50 1.08 -9.80 2.49
C LYS A 50 0.28 -8.88 3.41
N VAL A 51 -0.77 -8.29 2.87
CA VAL A 51 -1.67 -7.39 3.61
C VAL A 51 -3.02 -8.09 3.74
N TYR A 52 -3.52 -8.18 4.96
CA TYR A 52 -4.75 -8.92 5.29
C TYR A 52 -5.88 -7.95 5.65
N PRO A 53 -7.13 -8.41 5.57
CA PRO A 53 -8.25 -7.62 6.10
C PRO A 53 -8.00 -7.23 7.55
N GLY A 54 -8.21 -5.96 7.86
CA GLY A 54 -7.90 -5.39 9.17
C GLY A 54 -6.58 -4.66 9.22
N ASP A 55 -5.72 -4.84 8.22
CA ASP A 55 -4.43 -4.13 8.15
C ASP A 55 -4.60 -2.74 7.55
N LYS A 56 -3.67 -1.86 7.89
CA LYS A 56 -3.66 -0.49 7.44
C LYS A 56 -2.34 -0.18 6.73
N VAL A 57 -2.44 0.47 5.58
CA VAL A 57 -1.29 0.88 4.78
C VAL A 57 -1.38 2.38 4.55
N ARG A 58 -0.27 3.09 4.73
CA ARG A 58 -0.22 4.52 4.49
C ARG A 58 0.86 4.82 3.46
N VAL A 59 0.53 5.68 2.50
CA VAL A 59 1.49 6.20 1.53
C VAL A 59 1.62 7.68 1.78
N HIS A 60 2.82 8.13 2.10
CA HIS A 60 3.08 9.53 2.41
C HIS A 60 4.29 10.04 1.65
N ILE A 61 4.03 10.90 0.67
CA ILE A 61 5.07 11.64 -0.06
C ILE A 61 4.85 13.11 0.28
N PRO A 62 5.78 13.75 1.01
CA PRO A 62 5.59 15.14 1.43
C PRO A 62 5.23 16.06 0.26
N GLY A 63 4.13 16.80 0.40
CA GLY A 63 3.65 17.73 -0.61
C GLY A 63 2.97 17.11 -1.81
N GLU A 64 2.86 15.79 -1.91
CA GLU A 64 2.28 15.12 -3.07
C GLU A 64 1.16 14.16 -2.71
N ILE A 65 1.44 13.14 -1.89
CA ILE A 65 0.48 12.10 -1.55
C ILE A 65 0.45 11.88 -0.04
N ASP A 66 -0.73 11.78 0.52
CA ASP A 66 -0.93 11.34 1.90
C ASP A 66 -2.25 10.56 1.93
N GLU A 67 -2.13 9.25 1.71
CA GLU A 67 -3.29 8.36 1.65
C GLU A 67 -3.15 7.22 2.65
N GLU A 68 -4.26 6.91 3.30
CA GLU A 68 -4.35 5.77 4.20
C GLU A 68 -5.34 4.77 3.62
N ILE A 69 -4.91 3.52 3.52
CA ILE A 69 -5.72 2.42 2.98
C ILE A 69 -6.00 1.43 4.10
N CYS A 70 -7.29 1.23 4.39
CA CYS A 70 -7.72 0.20 5.33
C CYS A 70 -8.27 -0.97 4.52
N VAL A 71 -7.71 -2.15 4.71
CA VAL A 71 -8.14 -3.36 3.98
C VAL A 71 -9.25 -4.05 4.75
N GLU A 72 -10.29 -4.45 4.01
CA GLU A 72 -11.45 -5.14 4.56
C GLU A 72 -11.66 -6.52 3.97
#